data_e2b0bb9ed08f9df65ccb7af4762c27cd
#
_entry.id   e2b0bb9ed08f9df65ccb7af4762c27cd
#
_cell.length_a   1.000
_cell.length_b   1.000
_cell.length_c   1.000
_cell.angle_alpha   90.00
_cell.angle_beta   90.00
_cell.angle_gamma   90.00
#
_symmetry.space_group_name_H-M   'P 1'
#
loop_
_entity.id
_entity.type
_entity.pdbx_description
1 polymer ?
#
loop_
_entity_poly.entity_id
_entity_poly.type
_entity_poly.pdbx_seq_one_letter_code
_entity_poly.pdbx_strand_id
1 'polypeptide(L)'
;MNLQGIEMKNEKSRNSIAMYTISLYILTFCMGIFMMIGYYRGIDLSFLSITQMFYPALIAIILEKASLPMLKHLYIIETISGIIFGIISLFRMDVIWVFSIISLVIHVIFLVVILKAIIKQKNRKCKFKKNFFLFMMYILFWLIYFGAFAYLEGNFQLFLLKITNLHLWKNFIFYLPIFLVNFLPFIGEEYGWRFFLQPKLQDKYGKFSGTVMLGIIWGLWHIPLSIYFFDSPAHWLESIACQTLNCVILAFIFAIIYDKSKSLILISLIHYVHNLMIERFEMNEVINRIGYKGTYVVLCILAIIGVIALLNIKKNKYKFK
;
A
#
# COMPACT_ATOMS: atom_id res chain seq x y z
N MET A 1 25.31 22.11 -15.45
CA MET A 1 25.40 20.66 -15.28
C MET A 1 25.65 20.07 -16.66
N ASN A 2 26.74 19.33 -16.87
CA ASN A 2 27.21 18.87 -18.17
C ASN A 2 26.30 17.79 -18.73
N LEU A 3 26.09 17.70 -20.05
CA LEU A 3 25.24 16.69 -20.70
C LEU A 3 25.59 15.26 -20.21
N GLN A 4 26.87 14.93 -20.08
CA GLN A 4 27.34 13.67 -19.51
C GLN A 4 26.88 13.43 -18.07
N GLY A 5 26.78 14.49 -17.23
CA GLY A 5 26.29 14.36 -15.86
C GLY A 5 24.78 14.13 -15.79
N ILE A 6 24.02 14.61 -16.79
CA ILE A 6 22.58 14.37 -16.92
C ILE A 6 22.34 12.92 -17.41
N GLU A 7 23.10 12.47 -18.38
CA GLU A 7 23.02 11.09 -18.90
C GLU A 7 23.36 10.05 -17.83
N MET A 8 24.48 10.24 -17.10
CA MET A 8 24.86 9.34 -15.99
C MET A 8 23.81 9.32 -14.86
N LYS A 9 23.20 10.46 -14.53
CA LYS A 9 22.13 10.52 -13.52
C LYS A 9 20.87 9.78 -13.98
N ASN A 10 20.51 9.92 -15.26
CA ASN A 10 19.38 9.23 -15.88
C ASN A 10 19.60 7.73 -15.96
N GLU A 11 20.80 7.29 -16.34
CA GLU A 11 21.16 5.88 -16.39
C GLU A 11 21.15 5.22 -15.00
N LYS A 12 21.72 5.87 -14.00
CA LYS A 12 21.70 5.42 -12.61
C LYS A 12 20.27 5.30 -12.05
N SER A 13 19.41 6.27 -12.39
CA SER A 13 17.99 6.22 -12.02
C SER A 13 17.24 5.09 -12.71
N ARG A 14 17.51 4.88 -14.02
CA ARG A 14 16.91 3.80 -14.81
C ARG A 14 17.27 2.43 -14.26
N ASN A 15 18.55 2.21 -13.96
CA ASN A 15 19.04 0.96 -13.41
C ASN A 15 18.42 0.67 -12.03
N SER A 16 18.24 1.71 -11.19
CA SER A 16 17.64 1.53 -9.86
C SER A 16 16.14 1.19 -9.92
N ILE A 17 15.37 1.75 -10.88
CA ILE A 17 13.95 1.37 -11.08
C ILE A 17 13.85 -0.09 -11.53
N ALA A 18 14.63 -0.48 -12.54
CA ALA A 18 14.62 -1.83 -13.06
C ALA A 18 15.05 -2.86 -11.99
N MET A 19 16.15 -2.61 -11.29
CA MET A 19 16.63 -3.48 -10.21
C MET A 19 15.57 -3.62 -9.10
N TYR A 20 14.95 -2.51 -8.69
CA TYR A 20 13.90 -2.54 -7.68
C TYR A 20 12.73 -3.41 -8.13
N THR A 21 12.20 -3.16 -9.33
CA THR A 21 11.01 -3.85 -9.84
C THR A 21 11.26 -5.34 -10.06
N ILE A 22 12.41 -5.69 -10.65
CA ILE A 22 12.79 -7.10 -10.90
C ILE A 22 12.99 -7.85 -9.58
N SER A 23 13.75 -7.29 -8.63
CA SER A 23 13.98 -7.92 -7.33
C SER A 23 12.70 -8.09 -6.54
N LEU A 24 11.80 -7.10 -6.61
CA LEU A 24 10.50 -7.14 -5.96
C LEU A 24 9.65 -8.30 -6.50
N TYR A 25 9.54 -8.41 -7.81
CA TYR A 25 8.75 -9.48 -8.43
C TYR A 25 9.36 -10.86 -8.20
N ILE A 26 10.68 -11.01 -8.21
CA ILE A 26 11.32 -12.29 -7.89
C ILE A 26 10.90 -12.74 -6.47
N LEU A 27 11.04 -11.87 -5.45
CA LEU A 27 10.63 -12.21 -4.10
C LEU A 27 9.13 -12.50 -4.00
N THR A 28 8.30 -11.70 -4.67
CA THR A 28 6.85 -11.85 -4.68
C THR A 28 6.42 -13.18 -5.31
N PHE A 29 6.98 -13.56 -6.45
CA PHE A 29 6.65 -14.83 -7.08
C PHE A 29 7.20 -16.05 -6.33
N CYS A 30 8.37 -15.92 -5.70
CA CYS A 30 8.85 -16.95 -4.77
C CYS A 30 7.87 -17.14 -3.60
N MET A 31 7.36 -16.06 -3.01
CA MET A 31 6.32 -16.12 -1.98
C MET A 31 5.02 -16.70 -2.53
N GLY A 32 4.67 -16.39 -3.77
CA GLY A 32 3.51 -16.93 -4.46
C GLY A 32 3.49 -18.46 -4.54
N ILE A 33 4.65 -19.11 -4.66
CA ILE A 33 4.76 -20.57 -4.62
C ILE A 33 4.33 -21.09 -3.23
N PHE A 34 4.77 -20.43 -2.16
CA PHE A 34 4.36 -20.82 -0.81
C PHE A 34 2.87 -20.55 -0.56
N MET A 35 2.34 -19.44 -1.06
CA MET A 35 0.90 -19.16 -1.00
C MET A 35 0.08 -20.22 -1.75
N MET A 36 0.52 -20.64 -2.93
CA MET A 36 -0.11 -21.72 -3.68
C MET A 36 -0.14 -23.02 -2.88
N ILE A 37 0.98 -23.43 -2.30
CA ILE A 37 1.06 -24.62 -1.46
C ILE A 37 0.11 -24.53 -0.26
N GLY A 38 0.11 -23.39 0.43
CA GLY A 38 -0.76 -23.15 1.58
C GLY A 38 -2.24 -23.17 1.20
N TYR A 39 -2.61 -22.54 0.08
CA TYR A 39 -3.98 -22.53 -0.44
C TYR A 39 -4.53 -23.95 -0.65
N TYR A 40 -3.79 -24.79 -1.39
CA TYR A 40 -4.23 -26.16 -1.67
C TYR A 40 -4.18 -27.09 -0.44
N ARG A 41 -3.52 -26.67 0.63
CA ARG A 41 -3.55 -27.36 1.93
C ARG A 41 -4.61 -26.80 2.89
N GLY A 42 -5.36 -25.78 2.52
CA GLY A 42 -6.34 -25.13 3.40
C GLY A 42 -5.72 -24.39 4.58
N ILE A 43 -4.48 -23.89 4.44
CA ILE A 43 -3.75 -23.16 5.49
C ILE A 43 -4.11 -21.67 5.40
N ASP A 44 -4.24 -20.99 6.54
CA ASP A 44 -4.40 -19.54 6.59
C ASP A 44 -3.16 -18.83 6.03
N LEU A 45 -3.36 -18.01 5.00
CA LEU A 45 -2.32 -17.28 4.29
C LEU A 45 -2.06 -15.87 4.83
N SER A 46 -2.79 -15.43 5.85
CA SER A 46 -2.69 -14.07 6.42
C SER A 46 -1.26 -13.71 6.79
N PHE A 47 -0.52 -14.67 7.32
CA PHE A 47 0.87 -14.51 7.70
C PHE A 47 1.79 -14.26 6.49
N LEU A 48 1.62 -15.02 5.41
CA LEU A 48 2.39 -14.86 4.17
C LEU A 48 2.05 -13.51 3.50
N SER A 49 0.78 -13.10 3.57
CA SER A 49 0.34 -11.81 3.02
C SER A 49 0.97 -10.63 3.74
N ILE A 50 1.05 -10.65 5.07
CA ILE A 50 1.72 -9.62 5.89
C ILE A 50 3.22 -9.61 5.60
N THR A 51 3.85 -10.78 5.48
CA THR A 51 5.29 -10.88 5.16
C THR A 51 5.61 -10.26 3.81
N GLN A 52 4.76 -10.41 2.81
CA GLN A 52 4.93 -9.78 1.50
C GLN A 52 5.00 -8.25 1.59
N MET A 53 4.27 -7.62 2.51
CA MET A 53 4.25 -6.17 2.71
C MET A 53 5.63 -5.58 3.12
N PHE A 54 6.56 -6.41 3.59
CA PHE A 54 7.91 -5.94 3.93
C PHE A 54 8.85 -5.83 2.71
N TYR A 55 8.56 -6.50 1.59
CA TYR A 55 9.47 -6.56 0.43
C TYR A 55 9.76 -5.20 -0.21
N PRO A 56 8.77 -4.29 -0.39
CA PRO A 56 9.03 -2.99 -0.99
C PRO A 56 10.10 -2.19 -0.24
N ALA A 57 10.03 -2.13 1.10
CA ALA A 57 11.07 -1.44 1.88
C ALA A 57 12.38 -2.20 1.91
N LEU A 58 12.36 -3.52 2.04
CA LEU A 58 13.59 -4.32 2.05
C LEU A 58 14.47 -4.00 0.85
N ILE A 59 13.88 -4.04 -0.34
CA ILE A 59 14.61 -3.78 -1.58
C ILE A 59 15.03 -2.31 -1.68
N ALA A 60 14.16 -1.37 -1.32
CA ALA A 60 14.50 0.04 -1.31
C ALA A 60 15.68 0.34 -0.37
N ILE A 61 15.69 -0.24 0.83
CA ILE A 61 16.77 -0.09 1.83
C ILE A 61 18.09 -0.66 1.30
N ILE A 62 18.06 -1.80 0.61
CA ILE A 62 19.25 -2.41 0.02
C ILE A 62 19.83 -1.52 -1.08
N LEU A 63 18.97 -0.97 -1.94
CA LEU A 63 19.40 -0.17 -3.08
C LEU A 63 19.85 1.26 -2.72
N GLU A 64 19.27 1.86 -1.67
CA GLU A 64 19.59 3.25 -1.28
C GLU A 64 20.78 3.41 -0.34
N LYS A 65 21.34 2.34 0.22
CA LYS A 65 22.36 2.44 1.28
C LYS A 65 21.93 3.38 2.42
N ALA A 66 20.70 3.15 2.91
CA ALA A 66 20.03 4.03 3.88
C ALA A 66 20.90 4.42 5.08
N SER A 67 20.76 5.68 5.51
CA SER A 67 21.57 6.33 6.56
C SER A 67 21.24 5.91 8.01
N LEU A 68 20.27 5.02 8.24
CA LEU A 68 19.83 4.58 9.57
C LEU A 68 20.12 3.08 9.75
N PRO A 69 21.37 2.72 10.14
CA PRO A 69 21.81 1.32 10.13
C PRO A 69 20.96 0.43 11.04
N MET A 70 20.53 0.91 12.22
CA MET A 70 19.74 0.11 13.15
C MET A 70 18.35 -0.23 12.63
N LEU A 71 17.63 0.75 12.06
CA LEU A 71 16.31 0.51 11.47
C LEU A 71 16.38 -0.44 10.26
N LYS A 72 17.45 -0.32 9.47
CA LYS A 72 17.73 -1.24 8.36
C LYS A 72 17.88 -2.67 8.85
N HIS A 73 18.69 -2.92 9.88
CA HIS A 73 18.90 -4.26 10.40
C HIS A 73 17.62 -4.85 11.00
N LEU A 74 16.88 -4.08 11.80
CA LEU A 74 15.60 -4.53 12.36
C LEU A 74 14.62 -4.91 11.24
N TYR A 75 14.54 -4.10 10.19
CA TYR A 75 13.65 -4.36 9.07
C TYR A 75 14.04 -5.62 8.27
N ILE A 76 15.34 -5.82 8.07
CA ILE A 76 15.87 -7.04 7.43
C ILE A 76 15.57 -8.27 8.29
N ILE A 77 15.81 -8.19 9.60
CA ILE A 77 15.51 -9.29 10.53
C ILE A 77 14.04 -9.65 10.49
N GLU A 78 13.15 -8.65 10.57
CA GLU A 78 11.69 -8.88 10.51
C GLU A 78 11.28 -9.56 9.20
N THR A 79 11.81 -9.09 8.07
CA THR A 79 11.49 -9.69 6.77
C THR A 79 11.99 -11.13 6.66
N ILE A 80 13.23 -11.39 7.08
CA ILE A 80 13.81 -12.75 7.02
C ILE A 80 13.08 -13.68 7.97
N SER A 81 12.79 -13.24 9.20
CA SER A 81 12.02 -14.05 10.15
C SER A 81 10.62 -14.32 9.63
N GLY A 82 9.95 -13.33 9.00
CA GLY A 82 8.68 -13.50 8.34
C GLY A 82 8.70 -14.58 7.25
N ILE A 83 9.72 -14.58 6.40
CA ILE A 83 9.89 -15.61 5.36
C ILE A 83 10.09 -16.99 5.97
N ILE A 84 10.98 -17.11 6.95
CA ILE A 84 11.30 -18.39 7.60
C ILE A 84 10.06 -18.97 8.29
N PHE A 85 9.37 -18.16 9.08
CA PHE A 85 8.17 -18.62 9.78
C PHE A 85 6.99 -18.84 8.83
N GLY A 86 6.89 -18.06 7.75
CA GLY A 86 5.93 -18.32 6.69
C GLY A 86 6.10 -19.71 6.06
N ILE A 87 7.34 -20.11 5.83
CA ILE A 87 7.65 -21.46 5.33
C ILE A 87 7.33 -22.51 6.40
N ILE A 88 7.75 -22.28 7.65
CA ILE A 88 7.48 -23.23 8.75
C ILE A 88 5.98 -23.39 8.96
N SER A 89 5.18 -22.34 8.88
CA SER A 89 3.73 -22.39 9.06
C SER A 89 3.01 -23.31 8.08
N LEU A 90 3.58 -23.55 6.89
CA LEU A 90 3.04 -24.50 5.93
C LEU A 90 3.10 -25.96 6.41
N PHE A 91 3.95 -26.27 7.38
CA PHE A 91 4.16 -27.61 7.92
C PHE A 91 3.77 -27.73 9.39
N ARG A 92 3.87 -26.63 10.14
CA ARG A 92 3.72 -26.58 11.60
C ARG A 92 2.93 -25.34 12.02
N MET A 93 1.61 -25.43 11.99
CA MET A 93 0.71 -24.32 12.41
C MET A 93 0.84 -23.97 13.90
N ASP A 94 1.26 -24.92 14.72
CA ASP A 94 1.43 -24.76 16.17
C ASP A 94 2.55 -23.78 16.57
N VAL A 95 3.44 -23.41 15.67
CA VAL A 95 4.55 -22.47 15.96
C VAL A 95 4.27 -21.01 15.56
N ILE A 96 3.12 -20.72 14.93
CA ILE A 96 2.76 -19.36 14.48
C ILE A 96 2.74 -18.38 15.65
N TRP A 97 2.29 -18.78 16.83
CA TRP A 97 2.26 -17.94 18.02
C TRP A 97 3.66 -17.47 18.46
N VAL A 98 4.69 -18.31 18.31
CA VAL A 98 6.09 -17.95 18.62
C VAL A 98 6.54 -16.79 17.72
N PHE A 99 6.25 -16.89 16.43
CA PHE A 99 6.56 -15.81 15.50
C PHE A 99 5.79 -14.52 15.86
N SER A 100 4.50 -14.63 16.15
CA SER A 100 3.69 -13.46 16.52
C SER A 100 4.27 -12.71 17.72
N ILE A 101 4.80 -13.42 18.70
CA ILE A 101 5.49 -12.81 19.86
C ILE A 101 6.81 -12.15 19.43
N ILE A 102 7.64 -12.82 18.62
CA ILE A 102 8.90 -12.26 18.12
C ILE A 102 8.65 -11.00 17.31
N SER A 103 7.71 -11.04 16.37
CA SER A 103 7.29 -9.91 15.56
C SER A 103 6.80 -8.75 16.42
N LEU A 104 5.95 -9.03 17.41
CA LEU A 104 5.47 -8.01 18.36
C LEU A 104 6.62 -7.33 19.10
N VAL A 105 7.59 -8.08 19.58
CA VAL A 105 8.78 -7.53 20.27
C VAL A 105 9.56 -6.61 19.32
N ILE A 106 9.82 -7.05 18.09
CA ILE A 106 10.51 -6.23 17.08
C ILE A 106 9.71 -4.95 16.77
N HIS A 107 8.39 -5.03 16.62
CA HIS A 107 7.52 -3.88 16.41
C HIS A 107 7.60 -2.87 17.56
N VAL A 108 7.57 -3.34 18.81
CA VAL A 108 7.69 -2.47 19.99
C VAL A 108 9.07 -1.79 20.04
N ILE A 109 10.15 -2.52 19.77
CA ILE A 109 11.49 -1.92 19.70
C ILE A 109 11.54 -0.84 18.61
N PHE A 110 11.01 -1.13 17.43
CA PHE A 110 10.98 -0.21 16.31
C PHE A 110 10.16 1.06 16.64
N LEU A 111 9.02 0.89 17.28
CA LEU A 111 8.18 2.00 17.75
C LEU A 111 8.93 2.91 18.73
N VAL A 112 9.61 2.32 19.73
CA VAL A 112 10.42 3.07 20.71
C VAL A 112 11.53 3.86 20.02
N VAL A 113 12.21 3.27 19.03
CA VAL A 113 13.26 3.93 18.27
C VAL A 113 12.71 5.12 17.46
N ILE A 114 11.58 4.93 16.77
CA ILE A 114 10.93 6.01 16.02
C ILE A 114 10.47 7.12 16.95
N LEU A 115 9.82 6.79 18.07
CA LEU A 115 9.37 7.79 19.05
C LEU A 115 10.54 8.60 19.59
N LYS A 116 11.67 7.96 19.95
CA LYS A 116 12.89 8.67 20.36
C LYS A 116 13.42 9.61 19.27
N ALA A 117 13.41 9.17 18.00
CA ALA A 117 13.84 9.98 16.87
C ALA A 117 12.91 11.19 16.65
N ILE A 118 11.59 11.02 16.80
CA ILE A 118 10.60 12.10 16.70
C ILE A 118 10.78 13.12 17.82
N ILE A 119 10.93 12.65 19.08
CA ILE A 119 11.14 13.51 20.25
C ILE A 119 12.43 14.33 20.12
N LYS A 120 13.49 13.73 19.58
CA LYS A 120 14.78 14.42 19.37
C LYS A 120 14.67 15.54 18.30
N GLN A 121 13.69 15.48 17.40
CA GLN A 121 13.48 16.50 16.37
C GLN A 121 12.63 17.68 16.87
N LYS A 122 13.07 18.34 17.94
CA LYS A 122 12.38 19.41 18.70
C LYS A 122 11.84 20.60 17.88
N ASN A 123 12.21 20.75 16.61
CA ASN A 123 11.92 21.95 15.79
C ASN A 123 10.99 21.73 14.58
N ARG A 124 10.36 20.56 14.42
CA ARG A 124 9.32 20.41 13.39
C ARG A 124 8.01 20.98 13.95
N LYS A 125 7.65 22.20 13.53
CA LYS A 125 6.26 22.68 13.68
C LYS A 125 5.32 21.56 13.26
N CYS A 126 4.55 21.05 14.21
CA CYS A 126 3.61 19.97 13.96
C CYS A 126 2.63 20.43 12.88
N LYS A 127 2.69 19.85 11.70
CA LYS A 127 1.75 20.11 10.61
C LYS A 127 0.41 19.38 10.88
N PHE A 128 0.05 19.25 12.17
CA PHE A 128 -1.10 18.46 12.61
C PHE A 128 -2.39 18.86 11.89
N LYS A 129 -2.73 20.15 11.89
CA LYS A 129 -3.96 20.64 11.23
C LYS A 129 -3.99 20.25 9.74
N LYS A 130 -2.86 20.38 9.03
CA LYS A 130 -2.77 20.02 7.62
C LYS A 130 -2.90 18.50 7.41
N ASN A 131 -2.22 17.71 8.23
CA ASN A 131 -2.25 16.26 8.13
C ASN A 131 -3.64 15.71 8.49
N PHE A 132 -4.27 16.26 9.51
CA PHE A 132 -5.64 15.94 9.88
C PHE A 132 -6.62 16.29 8.75
N PHE A 133 -6.49 17.46 8.14
CA PHE A 133 -7.31 17.83 6.98
C PHE A 133 -7.14 16.85 5.82
N LEU A 134 -5.90 16.46 5.49
CA LEU A 134 -5.62 15.48 4.44
C LEU A 134 -6.20 14.09 4.75
N PHE A 135 -6.15 13.70 6.01
CA PHE A 135 -6.78 12.47 6.49
C PHE A 135 -8.31 12.52 6.32
N MET A 136 -8.96 13.60 6.74
CA MET A 136 -10.41 13.76 6.57
C MET A 136 -10.82 13.81 5.10
N MET A 137 -10.02 14.46 4.24
CA MET A 137 -10.22 14.45 2.79
C MET A 137 -10.13 13.03 2.21
N TYR A 138 -9.26 12.20 2.75
CA TYR A 138 -9.19 10.80 2.36
C TYR A 138 -10.44 10.01 2.78
N ILE A 139 -10.93 10.20 4.00
CA ILE A 139 -12.19 9.55 4.45
C ILE A 139 -13.36 9.96 3.55
N LEU A 140 -13.47 11.25 3.23
CA LEU A 140 -14.50 11.73 2.29
C LEU A 140 -14.36 11.09 0.91
N PHE A 141 -13.14 11.02 0.39
CA PHE A 141 -12.86 10.32 -0.88
C PHE A 141 -13.31 8.86 -0.81
N TRP A 142 -12.98 8.15 0.27
CA TRP A 142 -13.34 6.74 0.47
C TRP A 142 -14.87 6.56 0.45
N LEU A 143 -15.60 7.39 1.18
CA LEU A 143 -17.08 7.34 1.22
C LEU A 143 -17.69 7.59 -0.17
N ILE A 144 -17.20 8.58 -0.91
CA ILE A 144 -17.68 8.89 -2.26
C ILE A 144 -17.33 7.74 -3.21
N TYR A 145 -16.12 7.21 -3.14
CA TYR A 145 -15.64 6.13 -4.01
C TYR A 145 -16.47 4.85 -3.83
N PHE A 146 -16.61 4.37 -2.60
CA PHE A 146 -17.39 3.16 -2.32
C PHE A 146 -18.91 3.38 -2.49
N GLY A 147 -19.40 4.56 -2.15
CA GLY A 147 -20.81 4.93 -2.38
C GLY A 147 -21.19 4.96 -3.86
N ALA A 148 -20.37 5.58 -4.70
CA ALA A 148 -20.57 5.58 -6.15
C ALA A 148 -20.49 4.16 -6.71
N PHE A 149 -19.54 3.37 -6.24
CA PHE A 149 -19.40 1.97 -6.62
C PHE A 149 -20.66 1.17 -6.27
N ALA A 150 -21.10 1.25 -5.01
CA ALA A 150 -22.31 0.58 -4.53
C ALA A 150 -23.56 1.01 -5.28
N TYR A 151 -23.65 2.29 -5.67
CA TYR A 151 -24.76 2.81 -6.48
C TYR A 151 -24.80 2.14 -7.85
N LEU A 152 -23.67 2.07 -8.54
CA LEU A 152 -23.58 1.46 -9.86
C LEU A 152 -23.87 -0.05 -9.82
N GLU A 153 -23.56 -0.70 -8.70
CA GLU A 153 -23.81 -2.13 -8.45
C GLU A 153 -25.25 -2.45 -8.03
N GLY A 154 -26.08 -1.43 -7.81
CA GLY A 154 -27.43 -1.63 -7.25
C GLY A 154 -27.43 -1.93 -5.75
N ASN A 155 -26.28 -1.87 -5.07
CA ASN A 155 -26.11 -2.19 -3.64
C ASN A 155 -26.03 -0.95 -2.75
N PHE A 156 -26.49 0.22 -3.23
CA PHE A 156 -26.37 1.48 -2.50
C PHE A 156 -27.08 1.46 -1.13
N GLN A 157 -28.22 0.78 -1.04
CA GLN A 157 -28.95 0.64 0.23
C GLN A 157 -28.11 -0.17 1.26
N LEU A 158 -27.46 -1.23 0.82
CA LEU A 158 -26.59 -2.02 1.67
C LEU A 158 -25.38 -1.18 2.14
N PHE A 159 -24.79 -0.39 1.24
CA PHE A 159 -23.73 0.56 1.59
C PHE A 159 -24.19 1.54 2.67
N LEU A 160 -25.37 2.16 2.49
CA LEU A 160 -25.91 3.07 3.49
C LEU A 160 -26.14 2.39 4.84
N LEU A 161 -26.70 1.18 4.85
CA LEU A 161 -26.90 0.41 6.08
C LEU A 161 -25.57 0.17 6.81
N LYS A 162 -24.50 -0.15 6.08
CA LYS A 162 -23.20 -0.39 6.69
C LYS A 162 -22.57 0.89 7.22
N ILE A 163 -22.53 1.99 6.45
CA ILE A 163 -21.91 3.24 6.90
C ILE A 163 -22.71 3.97 8.00
N THR A 164 -24.01 3.70 8.16
CA THR A 164 -24.82 4.23 9.26
C THR A 164 -24.86 3.34 10.48
N ASN A 165 -24.31 2.13 10.42
CA ASN A 165 -24.29 1.17 11.52
C ASN A 165 -23.29 1.57 12.60
N LEU A 166 -23.81 2.01 13.75
CA LEU A 166 -22.98 2.45 14.88
C LEU A 166 -22.07 1.33 15.43
N HIS A 167 -22.48 0.06 15.34
CA HIS A 167 -21.66 -1.07 15.79
C HIS A 167 -20.40 -1.21 14.94
N LEU A 168 -20.51 -1.05 13.62
CA LEU A 168 -19.34 -1.12 12.71
C LEU A 168 -18.37 0.06 12.98
N TRP A 169 -18.89 1.26 13.27
CA TRP A 169 -18.05 2.39 13.69
C TRP A 169 -17.34 2.16 15.02
N LYS A 170 -18.02 1.58 16.01
CA LYS A 170 -17.38 1.20 17.29
C LYS A 170 -16.26 0.20 17.06
N ASN A 171 -16.49 -0.83 16.24
CA ASN A 171 -15.46 -1.79 15.86
C ASN A 171 -14.29 -1.10 15.16
N PHE A 172 -14.55 -0.27 14.15
CA PHE A 172 -13.51 0.51 13.47
C PHE A 172 -12.67 1.34 14.44
N ILE A 173 -13.29 2.10 15.33
CA ILE A 173 -12.60 2.93 16.31
C ILE A 173 -11.78 2.07 17.29
N PHE A 174 -12.30 0.91 17.69
CA PHE A 174 -11.60 -0.03 18.58
C PHE A 174 -10.32 -0.59 17.93
N TYR A 175 -10.37 -0.90 16.64
CA TYR A 175 -9.22 -1.42 15.92
C TYR A 175 -8.23 -0.36 15.42
N LEU A 176 -8.63 0.92 15.37
CA LEU A 176 -7.76 1.99 14.88
C LEU A 176 -6.42 2.12 15.64
N PRO A 177 -6.35 2.00 16.98
CA PRO A 177 -5.09 2.06 17.73
C PRO A 177 -4.16 0.89 17.45
N ILE A 178 -4.65 -0.23 16.90
CA ILE A 178 -3.83 -1.39 16.54
C ILE A 178 -2.80 -1.02 15.45
N PHE A 179 -3.03 0.07 14.72
CA PHE A 179 -2.00 0.65 13.86
C PHE A 179 -0.66 0.85 14.57
N LEU A 180 -0.65 1.22 15.85
CA LEU A 180 0.58 1.43 16.62
C LEU A 180 1.39 0.14 16.79
N VAL A 181 0.74 -1.02 16.71
CA VAL A 181 1.37 -2.34 16.79
C VAL A 181 1.67 -2.89 15.39
N ASN A 182 0.79 -2.65 14.43
CA ASN A 182 0.87 -3.19 13.07
C ASN A 182 1.37 -2.18 12.03
N PHE A 183 2.07 -1.12 12.42
CA PHE A 183 2.46 -0.06 11.48
C PHE A 183 3.60 -0.45 10.53
N LEU A 184 4.45 -1.42 10.92
CA LEU A 184 5.66 -1.78 10.16
C LEU A 184 5.37 -2.28 8.74
N PRO A 185 4.40 -3.19 8.50
CA PRO A 185 4.05 -3.60 7.14
C PRO A 185 3.63 -2.41 6.27
N PHE A 186 2.77 -1.54 6.79
CA PHE A 186 2.26 -0.36 6.07
C PHE A 186 3.35 0.69 5.81
N ILE A 187 4.23 0.96 6.80
CA ILE A 187 5.41 1.81 6.56
C ILE A 187 6.33 1.17 5.53
N GLY A 188 6.46 -0.15 5.55
CA GLY A 188 7.27 -0.89 4.60
C GLY A 188 6.80 -0.70 3.16
N GLU A 189 5.52 -0.91 2.92
CA GLU A 189 4.96 -0.67 1.61
C GLU A 189 5.15 0.79 1.18
N GLU A 190 4.73 1.75 2.00
CA GLU A 190 4.77 3.16 1.65
C GLU A 190 6.20 3.71 1.54
N TYR A 191 7.17 3.15 2.27
CA TYR A 191 8.59 3.46 2.07
C TYR A 191 9.05 3.04 0.67
N GLY A 192 8.76 1.82 0.25
CA GLY A 192 9.10 1.33 -1.09
C GLY A 192 8.36 2.09 -2.18
N TRP A 193 7.05 2.26 -2.04
CA TRP A 193 6.23 2.89 -3.06
C TRP A 193 6.39 4.41 -3.12
N ARG A 194 6.20 5.12 -1.98
CA ARG A 194 6.11 6.60 -1.97
C ARG A 194 7.46 7.27 -1.80
N PHE A 195 8.32 6.74 -0.93
CA PHE A 195 9.63 7.35 -0.69
C PHE A 195 10.66 6.97 -1.77
N PHE A 196 10.70 5.70 -2.20
CA PHE A 196 11.71 5.21 -3.13
C PHE A 196 11.27 5.26 -4.61
N LEU A 197 10.19 4.57 -4.98
CA LEU A 197 9.85 4.33 -6.38
C LEU A 197 9.11 5.50 -7.03
N GLN A 198 8.13 6.10 -6.34
CA GLN A 198 7.31 7.21 -6.86
C GLN A 198 8.15 8.38 -7.40
N PRO A 199 9.10 8.96 -6.63
CA PRO A 199 9.87 10.09 -7.13
C PRO A 199 10.70 9.71 -8.36
N LYS A 200 11.29 8.51 -8.39
CA LYS A 200 12.10 8.05 -9.53
C LYS A 200 11.27 7.89 -10.82
N LEU A 201 10.06 7.34 -10.70
CA LEU A 201 9.15 7.20 -11.83
C LEU A 201 8.62 8.57 -12.29
N GLN A 202 8.25 9.43 -11.36
CA GLN A 202 7.74 10.77 -11.68
C GLN A 202 8.82 11.67 -12.27
N ASP A 203 10.06 11.59 -11.82
CA ASP A 203 11.19 12.32 -12.37
C ASP A 203 11.50 11.89 -13.80
N LYS A 204 11.36 10.60 -14.08
CA LYS A 204 11.68 10.04 -15.40
C LYS A 204 10.57 10.18 -16.43
N TYR A 205 9.32 9.90 -16.03
CA TYR A 205 8.19 9.81 -16.95
C TYR A 205 7.15 10.93 -16.77
N GLY A 206 7.41 11.87 -15.87
CA GLY A 206 6.45 12.90 -15.48
C GLY A 206 5.46 12.42 -14.43
N LYS A 207 4.83 13.39 -13.76
CA LYS A 207 3.97 13.09 -12.59
C LYS A 207 2.82 12.13 -12.92
N PHE A 208 2.16 12.34 -14.05
CA PHE A 208 1.02 11.50 -14.43
C PHE A 208 1.45 10.08 -14.78
N SER A 209 2.27 9.94 -15.83
CA SER A 209 2.70 8.63 -16.32
C SER A 209 3.49 7.84 -15.28
N GLY A 210 4.33 8.52 -14.48
CA GLY A 210 5.06 7.90 -13.38
C GLY A 210 4.14 7.37 -12.28
N THR A 211 3.01 8.06 -12.01
CA THR A 211 2.03 7.59 -11.03
C THR A 211 1.20 6.42 -11.57
N VAL A 212 0.81 6.44 -12.85
CA VAL A 212 0.16 5.29 -13.50
C VAL A 212 1.06 4.06 -13.44
N MET A 213 2.33 4.21 -13.84
CA MET A 213 3.30 3.10 -13.79
C MET A 213 3.48 2.56 -12.38
N LEU A 214 3.54 3.44 -11.37
CA LEU A 214 3.60 3.03 -9.98
C LEU A 214 2.39 2.18 -9.60
N GLY A 215 1.18 2.62 -9.96
CA GLY A 215 -0.05 1.90 -9.67
C GLY A 215 -0.10 0.53 -10.34
N ILE A 216 0.37 0.44 -11.60
CA ILE A 216 0.46 -0.84 -12.33
C ILE A 216 1.48 -1.77 -11.65
N ILE A 217 2.68 -1.27 -11.31
CA ILE A 217 3.71 -2.07 -10.63
C ILE A 217 3.20 -2.54 -9.28
N TRP A 218 2.52 -1.67 -8.52
CA TRP A 218 1.95 -2.02 -7.23
C TRP A 218 0.80 -3.04 -7.36
N GLY A 219 -0.07 -2.88 -8.36
CA GLY A 219 -1.16 -3.82 -8.62
C GLY A 219 -0.65 -5.21 -9.03
N LEU A 220 0.30 -5.28 -9.94
CA LEU A 220 0.90 -6.55 -10.37
C LEU A 220 1.71 -7.23 -9.25
N TRP A 221 2.22 -6.47 -8.27
CA TRP A 221 2.83 -7.03 -7.07
C TRP A 221 1.83 -7.83 -6.23
N HIS A 222 0.53 -7.55 -6.32
CA HIS A 222 -0.51 -8.31 -5.65
C HIS A 222 -0.91 -9.62 -6.36
N ILE A 223 -0.27 -10.01 -7.48
CA ILE A 223 -0.68 -11.21 -8.25
C ILE A 223 -0.87 -12.45 -7.35
N PRO A 224 0.10 -12.88 -6.52
CA PRO A 224 -0.10 -14.05 -5.67
C PRO A 224 -1.25 -13.88 -4.67
N LEU A 225 -1.37 -12.68 -4.10
CA LEU A 225 -2.47 -12.34 -3.17
C LEU A 225 -3.82 -12.39 -3.88
N SER A 226 -3.91 -11.86 -5.08
CA SER A 226 -5.15 -11.85 -5.87
C SER A 226 -5.61 -13.24 -6.24
N ILE A 227 -4.68 -14.18 -6.44
CA ILE A 227 -4.99 -15.55 -6.83
C ILE A 227 -5.37 -16.41 -5.62
N TYR A 228 -4.61 -16.29 -4.51
CA TYR A 228 -4.68 -17.27 -3.42
C TYR A 228 -5.21 -16.72 -2.10
N PHE A 229 -5.30 -15.40 -1.94
CA PHE A 229 -5.67 -14.77 -0.67
C PHE A 229 -6.93 -13.90 -0.75
N PHE A 230 -7.02 -13.00 -1.75
CA PHE A 230 -8.19 -12.13 -1.89
C PHE A 230 -9.35 -12.82 -2.59
N ASP A 231 -9.07 -13.81 -3.43
CA ASP A 231 -10.03 -14.56 -4.21
C ASP A 231 -9.58 -16.02 -4.37
N SER A 232 -10.07 -16.71 -5.37
CA SER A 232 -9.70 -18.07 -5.73
C SER A 232 -9.02 -18.14 -7.10
N PRO A 233 -8.24 -19.18 -7.37
CA PRO A 233 -7.65 -19.39 -8.69
C PRO A 233 -8.66 -19.43 -9.85
N ALA A 234 -9.94 -19.71 -9.56
CA ALA A 234 -10.99 -19.71 -10.59
C ALA A 234 -11.23 -18.32 -11.21
N HIS A 235 -10.99 -17.24 -10.47
CA HIS A 235 -11.24 -15.85 -10.88
C HIS A 235 -9.96 -15.02 -10.95
N TRP A 236 -8.81 -15.65 -11.12
CA TRP A 236 -7.50 -15.02 -11.00
C TRP A 236 -7.32 -13.78 -11.89
N LEU A 237 -7.78 -13.84 -13.14
CA LEU A 237 -7.60 -12.76 -14.10
C LEU A 237 -8.40 -11.51 -13.71
N GLU A 238 -9.65 -11.71 -13.27
CA GLU A 238 -10.53 -10.64 -12.83
C GLU A 238 -10.02 -10.00 -11.55
N SER A 239 -9.59 -10.83 -10.60
CA SER A 239 -9.02 -10.37 -9.33
C SER A 239 -7.76 -9.53 -9.55
N ILE A 240 -6.84 -9.98 -10.40
CA ILE A 240 -5.63 -9.21 -10.76
C ILE A 240 -5.99 -7.90 -11.45
N ALA A 241 -6.92 -7.92 -12.42
CA ALA A 241 -7.33 -6.71 -13.13
C ALA A 241 -7.97 -5.70 -12.17
N CYS A 242 -8.92 -6.12 -11.33
CA CYS A 242 -9.56 -5.27 -10.33
C CYS A 242 -8.55 -4.70 -9.34
N GLN A 243 -7.65 -5.53 -8.81
CA GLN A 243 -6.63 -5.08 -7.86
C GLN A 243 -5.66 -4.09 -8.50
N THR A 244 -5.24 -4.32 -9.76
CA THR A 244 -4.34 -3.41 -10.47
C THR A 244 -4.98 -2.05 -10.70
N LEU A 245 -6.25 -2.02 -11.12
CA LEU A 245 -6.99 -0.77 -11.31
C LEU A 245 -7.17 -0.01 -10.00
N ASN A 246 -7.51 -0.71 -8.91
CA ASN A 246 -7.61 -0.13 -7.57
C ASN A 246 -6.27 0.48 -7.13
N CYS A 247 -5.16 -0.22 -7.33
CA CYS A 247 -3.82 0.29 -7.03
C CYS A 247 -3.46 1.53 -7.87
N VAL A 248 -3.89 1.63 -9.12
CA VAL A 248 -3.69 2.85 -9.93
C VAL A 248 -4.45 4.03 -9.34
N ILE A 249 -5.70 3.86 -8.94
CA ILE A 249 -6.49 4.93 -8.29
C ILE A 249 -5.84 5.36 -6.98
N LEU A 250 -5.53 4.40 -6.11
CA LEU A 250 -4.88 4.67 -4.83
C LEU A 250 -3.50 5.31 -5.02
N ALA A 251 -2.75 4.94 -6.06
CA ALA A 251 -1.47 5.56 -6.37
C ALA A 251 -1.61 7.06 -6.60
N PHE A 252 -2.65 7.52 -7.30
CA PHE A 252 -2.91 8.95 -7.49
C PHE A 252 -3.28 9.66 -6.18
N ILE A 253 -4.22 9.12 -5.42
CA ILE A 253 -4.68 9.73 -4.17
C ILE A 253 -3.53 9.79 -3.16
N PHE A 254 -2.80 8.69 -3.00
CA PHE A 254 -1.68 8.61 -2.09
C PHE A 254 -0.52 9.52 -2.53
N ALA A 255 -0.25 9.63 -3.85
CA ALA A 255 0.75 10.56 -4.37
C ALA A 255 0.39 12.01 -4.04
N ILE A 256 -0.87 12.42 -4.21
CA ILE A 256 -1.33 13.78 -3.88
C ILE A 256 -1.18 14.06 -2.38
N ILE A 257 -1.56 13.12 -1.53
CA ILE A 257 -1.48 13.26 -0.08
C ILE A 257 0.00 13.29 0.36
N TYR A 258 0.81 12.37 -0.15
CA TYR A 258 2.24 12.31 0.17
C TYR A 258 2.98 13.55 -0.31
N ASP A 259 2.73 14.02 -1.53
CA ASP A 259 3.34 15.25 -2.06
C ASP A 259 3.02 16.48 -1.20
N LYS A 260 1.80 16.56 -0.66
CA LYS A 260 1.39 17.64 0.23
C LYS A 260 1.92 17.49 1.64
N SER A 261 1.83 16.30 2.24
CA SER A 261 2.21 16.08 3.65
C SER A 261 3.71 15.92 3.83
N LYS A 262 4.37 15.24 2.91
CA LYS A 262 5.74 14.70 3.02
C LYS A 262 5.90 13.84 4.30
N SER A 263 4.82 13.15 4.68
CA SER A 263 4.76 12.34 5.89
C SER A 263 4.52 10.87 5.53
N LEU A 264 5.54 10.05 5.72
CA LEU A 264 5.43 8.60 5.54
C LEU A 264 4.44 8.01 6.56
N ILE A 265 4.46 8.49 7.80
CA ILE A 265 3.55 8.05 8.86
C ILE A 265 2.08 8.32 8.49
N LEU A 266 1.77 9.51 7.94
CA LEU A 266 0.41 9.83 7.54
C LEU A 266 -0.07 8.91 6.42
N ILE A 267 0.74 8.69 5.39
CA ILE A 267 0.31 7.87 4.25
C ILE A 267 0.17 6.39 4.66
N SER A 268 1.03 5.89 5.53
CA SER A 268 0.92 4.55 6.10
C SER A 268 -0.33 4.38 6.99
N LEU A 269 -0.67 5.40 7.78
CA LEU A 269 -1.93 5.42 8.54
C LEU A 269 -3.14 5.40 7.60
N ILE A 270 -3.11 6.18 6.54
CA ILE A 270 -4.19 6.22 5.54
C ILE A 270 -4.33 4.87 4.83
N HIS A 271 -3.22 4.22 4.50
CA HIS A 271 -3.24 2.89 3.92
C HIS A 271 -3.84 1.85 4.89
N TYR A 272 -3.40 1.86 6.15
CA TYR A 272 -4.00 1.02 7.19
C TYR A 272 -5.49 1.26 7.32
N VAL A 273 -5.92 2.53 7.40
CA VAL A 273 -7.33 2.90 7.51
C VAL A 273 -8.12 2.44 6.28
N HIS A 274 -7.55 2.52 5.07
CA HIS A 274 -8.18 1.99 3.87
C HIS A 274 -8.53 0.50 4.03
N ASN A 275 -7.54 -0.31 4.41
CA ASN A 275 -7.74 -1.75 4.58
C ASN A 275 -8.70 -2.05 5.73
N LEU A 276 -8.55 -1.35 6.86
CA LEU A 276 -9.42 -1.50 8.03
C LEU A 276 -10.89 -1.15 7.71
N MET A 277 -11.14 -0.09 6.95
CA MET A 277 -12.50 0.28 6.56
C MET A 277 -13.12 -0.76 5.61
N ILE A 278 -12.35 -1.31 4.66
CA ILE A 278 -12.86 -2.39 3.79
C ILE A 278 -13.27 -3.58 4.63
N GLU A 279 -12.44 -3.98 5.59
CA GLU A 279 -12.67 -5.14 6.45
C GLU A 279 -13.82 -4.91 7.44
N ARG A 280 -13.79 -3.81 8.20
CA ARG A 280 -14.73 -3.57 9.31
C ARG A 280 -16.10 -3.12 8.86
N PHE A 281 -16.23 -2.52 7.69
CA PHE A 281 -17.53 -2.22 7.06
C PHE A 281 -17.97 -3.32 6.09
N GLU A 282 -17.22 -4.44 6.03
CA GLU A 282 -17.57 -5.63 5.21
C GLU A 282 -17.84 -5.23 3.74
N MET A 283 -17.00 -4.32 3.21
CA MET A 283 -17.23 -3.78 1.86
C MET A 283 -17.21 -4.85 0.78
N ASN A 284 -16.61 -6.01 1.04
CA ASN A 284 -16.64 -7.14 0.11
C ASN A 284 -18.05 -7.66 -0.16
N GLU A 285 -19.00 -7.48 0.77
CA GLU A 285 -20.42 -7.81 0.56
C GLU A 285 -21.14 -6.75 -0.30
N VAL A 286 -20.69 -5.50 -0.19
CA VAL A 286 -21.20 -4.38 -1.00
C VAL A 286 -20.66 -4.45 -2.43
N ILE A 287 -19.40 -4.87 -2.54
CA ILE A 287 -18.66 -4.97 -3.79
C ILE A 287 -18.50 -6.45 -4.11
N ASN A 288 -19.42 -7.00 -4.89
CA ASN A 288 -19.21 -8.34 -5.39
C ASN A 288 -18.15 -8.31 -6.51
N ARG A 289 -16.93 -8.67 -6.20
CA ARG A 289 -15.78 -8.60 -7.11
C ARG A 289 -15.95 -9.43 -8.39
N ILE A 290 -16.82 -10.43 -8.38
CA ILE A 290 -16.98 -11.44 -9.45
C ILE A 290 -17.97 -11.01 -10.54
N GLY A 291 -18.90 -10.10 -10.26
CA GLY A 291 -19.97 -9.71 -11.19
C GLY A 291 -19.75 -8.42 -11.99
N TYR A 292 -18.68 -7.66 -11.77
CA TYR A 292 -18.65 -6.20 -12.03
C TYR A 292 -17.54 -5.71 -12.93
N LYS A 293 -17.08 -6.54 -13.83
CA LYS A 293 -16.00 -6.24 -14.79
C LYS A 293 -16.17 -4.91 -15.52
N GLY A 294 -17.40 -4.61 -15.96
CA GLY A 294 -17.70 -3.39 -16.72
C GLY A 294 -17.76 -2.13 -15.85
N THR A 295 -18.42 -2.20 -14.72
CA THR A 295 -18.69 -1.05 -13.85
C THR A 295 -17.43 -0.58 -13.13
N TYR A 296 -16.63 -1.52 -12.64
CA TYR A 296 -15.34 -1.22 -12.00
C TYR A 296 -14.37 -0.57 -12.99
N VAL A 297 -14.30 -1.10 -14.21
CA VAL A 297 -13.49 -0.51 -15.29
C VAL A 297 -13.94 0.91 -15.63
N VAL A 298 -15.24 1.15 -15.74
CA VAL A 298 -15.80 2.49 -16.03
C VAL A 298 -15.49 3.46 -14.91
N LEU A 299 -15.69 3.08 -13.63
CA LEU A 299 -15.33 3.92 -12.48
C LEU A 299 -13.85 4.25 -12.42
N CYS A 300 -12.99 3.26 -12.69
CA CYS A 300 -11.56 3.45 -12.75
C CYS A 300 -11.18 4.43 -13.87
N ILE A 301 -11.75 4.28 -15.05
CA ILE A 301 -11.52 5.19 -16.16
C ILE A 301 -12.00 6.61 -15.82
N LEU A 302 -13.17 6.77 -15.23
CA LEU A 302 -13.71 8.07 -14.81
C LEU A 302 -12.89 8.71 -13.71
N ALA A 303 -12.41 7.94 -12.73
CA ALA A 303 -11.50 8.42 -11.70
C ALA A 303 -10.17 8.87 -12.29
N ILE A 304 -9.60 8.11 -13.22
CA ILE A 304 -8.36 8.47 -13.94
C ILE A 304 -8.58 9.75 -14.76
N ILE A 305 -9.68 9.87 -15.51
CA ILE A 305 -10.01 11.06 -16.30
C ILE A 305 -10.21 12.26 -15.38
N GLY A 306 -10.89 12.11 -14.25
CA GLY A 306 -11.07 13.18 -13.25
C GLY A 306 -9.73 13.66 -12.67
N VAL A 307 -8.82 12.75 -12.36
CA VAL A 307 -7.47 13.09 -11.89
C VAL A 307 -6.64 13.76 -12.99
N ILE A 308 -6.73 13.31 -14.24
CA ILE A 308 -6.08 13.96 -15.41
C ILE A 308 -6.57 15.40 -15.55
N ALA A 309 -7.89 15.61 -15.48
CA ALA A 309 -8.48 16.94 -15.58
C ALA A 309 -7.97 17.88 -14.48
N LEU A 310 -7.93 17.41 -13.23
CA LEU A 310 -7.41 18.17 -12.08
C LEU A 310 -5.92 18.52 -12.21
N LEU A 311 -5.11 17.62 -12.78
CA LEU A 311 -3.67 17.86 -12.98
C LEU A 311 -3.40 18.82 -14.15
N ASN A 312 -4.21 18.76 -15.21
CA ASN A 312 -4.07 19.66 -16.38
C ASN A 312 -4.51 21.11 -16.08
N ILE A 313 -5.52 21.29 -15.23
CA ILE A 313 -5.92 22.63 -14.76
C ILE A 313 -4.75 23.36 -14.05
N LYS A 314 -3.95 22.64 -13.28
CA LYS A 314 -2.75 23.21 -12.64
C LYS A 314 -1.64 23.55 -13.62
N LYS A 315 -1.44 22.78 -14.68
CA LYS A 315 -0.36 23.01 -15.66
C LYS A 315 -0.58 24.31 -16.45
N ASN A 316 -1.83 24.67 -16.70
CA ASN A 316 -2.17 25.91 -17.38
C ASN A 316 -2.04 27.17 -16.50
N LYS A 317 -2.21 27.06 -15.18
CA LYS A 317 -1.99 28.19 -14.25
C LYS A 317 -0.51 28.61 -14.11
N TYR A 318 0.44 27.73 -14.41
CA TYR A 318 1.88 28.03 -14.34
C TYR A 318 2.49 28.48 -15.67
N LYS A 319 1.74 28.44 -16.79
CA LYS A 319 2.20 28.98 -18.09
C LYS A 319 1.86 30.44 -18.30
N PHE A 320 1.08 31.05 -17.41
CA PHE A 320 0.67 32.47 -17.48
C PHE A 320 1.26 33.32 -16.32
N LYS A 321 2.36 32.91 -15.73
CA LYS A 321 3.25 33.73 -14.91
C LYS A 321 4.66 33.56 -15.47
#